data_a4e9f5014189a37c28f9110df1a94f74
#
_entry.id   a4e9f5014189a37c28f9110df1a94f74
#
_cell.length_a   1.000
_cell.length_b   1.000
_cell.length_c   1.000
_cell.angle_alpha   90.00
_cell.angle_beta   90.00
_cell.angle_gamma   90.00
#
_symmetry.space_group_name_H-M   'P 1'
#
loop_
_entity.id
_entity.type
_entity.pdbx_description
1 polymer ?
#
loop_
_entity_poly.entity_id
_entity_poly.type
_entity_poly.pdbx_seq_one_letter_code
_entity_poly.pdbx_strand_id
1 'polypeptide(L)'
;MNSFQLKIFQEINKINKGKNIMVSPFSIYHIVSLTANGAANKTLEQMLSALCHKDKNEMNQDNKLISSAIMNFKSAEIANAVFTKFKPVDSFMEMVKVYKAKVDLLKDAAQVNAWCKNATHEKIPEIIDSLSDDDVMVLINAIYFKGIWQKSFDINKTFESDFMNFNKEPKLVKFMNITESFGYFEDEELQAISLNYTSDNMRAFIILPKKETDINIYIQSLTLEKYYEILKKLENKKVIFSLPKFEINFGEELKPCFISLGMVDAFTNAADFSAMKADNSIKIGRIILKTFINVDEKGTEAAAATAVVMRKKCMRPNNDPVMNVNHPFLFIIRADDLPSGHDILFASKIEAL
;
A
#
# COMPACT_ATOMS: atom_id res chain seq x y z
N MET A 1 3.74 -2.67 18.95
CA MET A 1 3.16 -2.49 17.60
C MET A 1 4.24 -2.78 16.59
N ASN A 2 3.90 -3.53 15.55
CA ASN A 2 4.83 -3.78 14.46
C ASN A 2 4.99 -2.50 13.61
N SER A 3 6.21 -2.01 13.46
CA SER A 3 6.50 -0.77 12.73
C SER A 3 6.94 -1.00 11.28
N PHE A 4 6.93 -2.25 10.80
CA PHE A 4 7.39 -2.62 9.45
C PHE A 4 6.68 -1.82 8.36
N GLN A 5 5.34 -1.68 8.47
CA GLN A 5 4.54 -1.01 7.44
C GLN A 5 5.02 0.42 7.16
N LEU A 6 5.31 1.17 8.21
CA LEU A 6 5.81 2.53 8.06
C LEU A 6 7.26 2.56 7.60
N LYS A 7 8.12 1.68 8.14
CA LYS A 7 9.53 1.61 7.75
C LYS A 7 9.73 1.30 6.28
N ILE A 8 9.02 0.30 5.74
CA ILE A 8 9.14 -0.04 4.31
C ILE A 8 8.64 1.10 3.41
N PHE A 9 7.56 1.80 3.80
CA PHE A 9 7.08 2.97 3.08
C PHE A 9 8.13 4.11 3.09
N GLN A 10 8.77 4.34 4.23
CA GLN A 10 9.85 5.32 4.36
C GLN A 10 11.08 4.96 3.50
N GLU A 11 11.48 3.69 3.46
CA GLU A 11 12.61 3.26 2.62
C GLU A 11 12.30 3.44 1.13
N ILE A 12 11.09 3.07 0.69
CA ILE A 12 10.66 3.28 -0.69
C ILE A 12 10.58 4.78 -1.02
N ASN A 13 10.11 5.62 -0.09
CA ASN A 13 10.10 7.06 -0.27
C ASN A 13 11.49 7.66 -0.47
N LYS A 14 12.52 7.17 0.25
CA LYS A 14 13.91 7.68 0.13
C LYS A 14 14.45 7.58 -1.30
N ILE A 15 14.13 6.49 -2.01
CA ILE A 15 14.63 6.22 -3.36
C ILE A 15 13.71 6.78 -4.45
N ASN A 16 12.53 7.31 -4.10
CA ASN A 16 11.50 7.78 -5.04
C ASN A 16 11.08 9.23 -4.76
N LYS A 17 12.04 10.11 -4.45
CA LYS A 17 11.75 11.55 -4.33
C LYS A 17 11.33 12.15 -5.67
N GLY A 18 10.33 13.01 -5.64
CA GLY A 18 9.80 13.66 -6.86
C GLY A 18 8.85 12.78 -7.67
N LYS A 19 8.49 11.59 -7.19
CA LYS A 19 7.57 10.68 -7.86
C LYS A 19 6.40 10.32 -6.96
N ASN A 20 5.24 10.13 -7.58
CA ASN A 20 4.13 9.47 -6.90
C ASN A 20 4.51 8.03 -6.59
N ILE A 21 4.23 7.59 -5.37
CA ILE A 21 4.42 6.21 -4.97
C ILE A 21 3.12 5.65 -4.40
N MET A 22 2.90 4.37 -4.63
CA MET A 22 1.86 3.60 -3.98
C MET A 22 2.40 2.23 -3.63
N VAL A 23 2.28 1.84 -2.39
CA VAL A 23 2.75 0.55 -1.90
C VAL A 23 1.69 -0.09 -1.03
N SER A 24 1.73 -1.41 -0.93
CA SER A 24 1.01 -2.12 0.11
C SER A 24 2.00 -2.71 1.12
N PRO A 25 2.30 -1.99 2.19
CA PRO A 25 3.18 -2.49 3.23
C PRO A 25 2.69 -3.81 3.82
N PHE A 26 1.37 -3.95 3.91
CA PHE A 26 0.68 -5.14 4.36
C PHE A 26 1.01 -6.38 3.50
N SER A 27 0.92 -6.25 2.18
CA SER A 27 1.14 -7.36 1.27
C SER A 27 2.63 -7.71 1.13
N ILE A 28 3.51 -6.69 1.17
CA ILE A 28 4.97 -6.88 1.22
C ILE A 28 5.34 -7.66 2.49
N TYR A 29 4.80 -7.26 3.63
CA TYR A 29 4.99 -7.99 4.89
C TYR A 29 4.60 -9.46 4.75
N HIS A 30 3.45 -9.75 4.16
CA HIS A 30 2.91 -11.08 4.03
C HIS A 30 3.79 -12.00 3.17
N ILE A 31 4.26 -11.55 1.99
CA ILE A 31 5.08 -12.39 1.10
C ILE A 31 6.50 -12.60 1.65
N VAL A 32 7.08 -11.60 2.31
CA VAL A 32 8.41 -11.72 2.92
C VAL A 32 8.35 -12.60 4.17
N SER A 33 7.27 -12.52 4.96
CA SER A 33 7.04 -13.44 6.09
C SER A 33 6.89 -14.89 5.65
N LEU A 34 6.17 -15.15 4.55
CA LEU A 34 6.12 -16.49 3.97
C LEU A 34 7.53 -16.97 3.62
N THR A 35 8.32 -16.15 2.94
CA THR A 35 9.68 -16.50 2.52
C THR A 35 10.60 -16.75 3.72
N ALA A 36 10.45 -15.99 4.82
CA ALA A 36 11.17 -16.18 6.06
C ALA A 36 10.93 -17.56 6.72
N ASN A 37 9.80 -18.21 6.44
CA ASN A 37 9.56 -19.58 6.88
C ASN A 37 10.50 -20.59 6.21
N GLY A 38 11.01 -20.26 5.03
CA GLY A 38 12.03 -21.06 4.32
C GLY A 38 13.47 -20.76 4.73
N ALA A 39 13.69 -19.68 5.50
CA ALA A 39 15.00 -19.25 5.95
C ALA A 39 15.43 -19.92 7.26
N ALA A 40 16.76 -19.97 7.49
CA ALA A 40 17.37 -20.47 8.71
C ALA A 40 18.52 -19.54 9.17
N ASN A 41 19.01 -19.75 10.39
CA ASN A 41 20.17 -19.10 10.96
C ASN A 41 20.16 -17.57 10.77
N LYS A 42 21.30 -16.97 10.41
CA LYS A 42 21.48 -15.52 10.27
C LYS A 42 20.55 -14.90 9.23
N THR A 43 20.24 -15.60 8.14
CA THR A 43 19.28 -15.13 7.15
C THR A 43 17.90 -14.94 7.78
N LEU A 44 17.43 -15.91 8.55
CA LEU A 44 16.17 -15.81 9.29
C LEU A 44 16.18 -14.66 10.30
N GLU A 45 17.28 -14.51 11.07
CA GLU A 45 17.43 -13.44 12.06
C GLU A 45 17.32 -12.05 11.41
N GLN A 46 17.99 -11.85 10.28
CA GLN A 46 17.92 -10.59 9.52
C GLN A 46 16.50 -10.34 8.97
N MET A 47 15.86 -11.37 8.43
CA MET A 47 14.49 -11.27 7.92
C MET A 47 13.49 -10.92 9.03
N LEU A 48 13.57 -11.59 10.18
CA LEU A 48 12.73 -11.30 11.34
C LEU A 48 12.96 -9.87 11.86
N SER A 49 14.20 -9.43 11.94
CA SER A 49 14.56 -8.06 12.36
C SER A 49 13.97 -7.02 11.39
N ALA A 50 14.11 -7.22 10.08
CA ALA A 50 13.55 -6.35 9.05
C ALA A 50 12.02 -6.28 9.15
N LEU A 51 11.35 -7.41 9.45
CA LEU A 51 9.91 -7.52 9.65
C LEU A 51 9.43 -7.07 11.04
N CYS A 52 10.35 -6.62 11.91
CA CYS A 52 10.08 -6.17 13.27
C CYS A 52 9.49 -7.27 14.18
N HIS A 53 9.98 -8.51 14.07
CA HIS A 53 9.64 -9.64 14.92
C HIS A 53 10.83 -10.19 15.69
N LYS A 54 10.55 -10.78 16.84
CA LYS A 54 11.55 -11.43 17.69
C LYS A 54 11.82 -12.86 17.25
N ASP A 55 10.78 -13.55 16.82
CA ASP A 55 10.87 -14.94 16.41
C ASP A 55 9.81 -15.32 15.36
N LYS A 56 9.97 -16.51 14.76
CA LYS A 56 9.11 -17.04 13.72
C LYS A 56 7.67 -17.31 14.19
N ASN A 57 7.48 -17.64 15.46
CA ASN A 57 6.14 -17.96 15.98
C ASN A 57 5.30 -16.70 16.10
N GLU A 58 5.87 -15.61 16.63
CA GLU A 58 5.21 -14.29 16.69
C GLU A 58 4.82 -13.85 15.28
N MET A 59 5.76 -13.89 14.33
CA MET A 59 5.51 -13.55 12.93
C MET A 59 4.37 -14.38 12.31
N ASN A 60 4.36 -15.68 12.55
CA ASN A 60 3.34 -16.58 12.00
C ASN A 60 1.96 -16.41 12.67
N GLN A 61 1.91 -16.07 13.97
CA GLN A 61 0.66 -15.71 14.64
C GLN A 61 0.03 -14.48 14.02
N ASP A 62 0.80 -13.41 13.79
CA ASP A 62 0.33 -12.20 13.13
C ASP A 62 -0.17 -12.52 11.71
N ASN A 63 0.61 -13.28 10.93
CA ASN A 63 0.20 -13.65 9.57
C ASN A 63 -1.05 -14.54 9.51
N LYS A 64 -1.33 -15.34 10.53
CA LYS A 64 -2.57 -16.11 10.61
C LYS A 64 -3.79 -15.20 10.77
N LEU A 65 -3.70 -14.16 11.59
CA LEU A 65 -4.75 -13.14 11.75
C LEU A 65 -4.95 -12.38 10.43
N ILE A 66 -3.84 -11.94 9.81
CA ILE A 66 -3.82 -11.24 8.53
C ILE A 66 -4.46 -12.08 7.42
N SER A 67 -4.04 -13.33 7.25
CA SER A 67 -4.56 -14.23 6.21
C SER A 67 -6.06 -14.47 6.37
N SER A 68 -6.56 -14.50 7.60
CA SER A 68 -8.00 -14.65 7.88
C SER A 68 -8.78 -13.39 7.48
N ALA A 69 -8.21 -12.20 7.70
CA ALA A 69 -8.83 -10.93 7.32
C ALA A 69 -8.85 -10.74 5.79
N ILE A 70 -7.75 -11.03 5.11
CA ILE A 70 -7.64 -10.92 3.62
C ILE A 70 -8.76 -11.69 2.92
N MET A 71 -9.12 -12.87 3.40
CA MET A 71 -10.18 -13.69 2.77
C MET A 71 -11.54 -13.02 2.77
N ASN A 72 -11.78 -12.14 3.69
CA ASN A 72 -13.05 -11.44 3.84
C ASN A 72 -13.11 -10.13 3.05
N PHE A 73 -11.97 -9.65 2.53
CA PHE A 73 -11.94 -8.42 1.76
C PHE A 73 -12.59 -8.62 0.39
N LYS A 74 -13.57 -7.74 0.08
CA LYS A 74 -14.25 -7.69 -1.21
C LYS A 74 -13.70 -6.59 -2.11
N SER A 75 -13.03 -5.62 -1.50
CA SER A 75 -12.53 -4.41 -2.16
C SER A 75 -11.03 -4.44 -2.46
N ALA A 76 -10.29 -5.40 -1.92
CA ALA A 76 -8.86 -5.53 -2.15
C ALA A 76 -8.52 -6.92 -2.69
N GLU A 77 -7.82 -6.95 -3.82
CA GLU A 77 -7.24 -8.17 -4.37
C GLU A 77 -5.74 -8.14 -4.20
N ILE A 78 -5.27 -9.00 -3.32
CA ILE A 78 -3.87 -9.11 -2.95
C ILE A 78 -3.31 -10.38 -3.59
N ALA A 79 -2.46 -10.20 -4.59
CA ALA A 79 -1.85 -11.28 -5.33
C ALA A 79 -0.37 -11.40 -4.97
N ASN A 80 -0.05 -12.41 -4.16
CA ASN A 80 1.30 -12.75 -3.75
C ASN A 80 1.75 -14.06 -4.38
N ALA A 81 2.92 -14.05 -5.02
CA ALA A 81 3.51 -15.27 -5.58
C ALA A 81 5.02 -15.33 -5.34
N VAL A 82 5.51 -16.54 -5.13
CA VAL A 82 6.93 -16.90 -5.14
C VAL A 82 7.18 -17.80 -6.34
N PHE A 83 7.96 -17.33 -7.29
CA PHE A 83 8.41 -18.12 -8.43
C PHE A 83 9.83 -18.62 -8.18
N THR A 84 10.06 -19.93 -8.32
CA THR A 84 11.35 -20.56 -8.00
C THR A 84 11.84 -21.44 -9.12
N LYS A 85 13.16 -21.47 -9.40
CA LYS A 85 13.77 -22.43 -10.35
C LYS A 85 13.93 -23.84 -9.75
N PHE A 86 13.35 -24.12 -8.60
CA PHE A 86 13.42 -25.39 -7.88
C PHE A 86 12.08 -25.74 -7.25
N LYS A 87 11.89 -27.01 -6.89
CA LYS A 87 10.71 -27.45 -6.14
C LYS A 87 11.03 -27.30 -4.63
N PRO A 88 10.27 -26.47 -3.89
CA PRO A 88 10.41 -26.37 -2.43
C PRO A 88 10.04 -27.68 -1.73
N VAL A 89 10.59 -27.88 -0.52
CA VAL A 89 10.25 -29.04 0.32
C VAL A 89 8.80 -29.01 0.80
N ASP A 90 8.24 -30.18 1.08
CA ASP A 90 6.81 -30.30 1.42
C ASP A 90 6.44 -29.51 2.69
N SER A 91 7.33 -29.43 3.70
CA SER A 91 7.09 -28.65 4.92
C SER A 91 6.93 -27.15 4.64
N PHE A 92 7.67 -26.60 3.68
CA PHE A 92 7.48 -25.21 3.24
C PHE A 92 6.16 -25.06 2.48
N MET A 93 5.80 -26.04 1.64
CA MET A 93 4.53 -26.00 0.91
C MET A 93 3.30 -26.04 1.81
N GLU A 94 3.39 -26.65 3.02
CA GLU A 94 2.32 -26.53 4.00
C GLU A 94 2.17 -25.09 4.53
N MET A 95 3.28 -24.37 4.74
CA MET A 95 3.23 -22.94 5.10
C MET A 95 2.62 -22.08 3.97
N VAL A 96 2.92 -22.39 2.71
CA VAL A 96 2.33 -21.72 1.55
C VAL A 96 0.80 -21.78 1.59
N LYS A 97 0.23 -22.93 1.97
CA LYS A 97 -1.24 -23.10 2.13
C LYS A 97 -1.79 -22.21 3.24
N VAL A 98 -1.09 -22.11 4.38
CA VAL A 98 -1.49 -21.25 5.51
C VAL A 98 -1.51 -19.78 5.08
N TYR A 99 -0.49 -19.35 4.33
CA TYR A 99 -0.38 -17.99 3.80
C TYR A 99 -1.25 -17.73 2.57
N LYS A 100 -1.89 -18.74 1.99
CA LYS A 100 -2.73 -18.64 0.78
C LYS A 100 -2.03 -17.93 -0.37
N ALA A 101 -0.72 -18.03 -0.40
CA ALA A 101 0.12 -17.50 -1.47
C ALA A 101 0.24 -18.53 -2.61
N LYS A 102 0.67 -18.08 -3.78
CA LYS A 102 1.06 -18.97 -4.88
C LYS A 102 2.57 -19.23 -4.81
N VAL A 103 2.95 -20.50 -4.96
CA VAL A 103 4.34 -20.88 -5.29
C VAL A 103 4.31 -21.70 -6.57
N ASP A 104 5.15 -21.33 -7.54
CA ASP A 104 5.19 -21.97 -8.85
C ASP A 104 6.64 -22.04 -9.38
N LEU A 105 6.89 -22.94 -10.33
CA LEU A 105 8.18 -23.03 -11.01
C LEU A 105 8.37 -21.83 -11.93
N LEU A 106 9.51 -21.15 -11.79
CA LEU A 106 9.90 -20.04 -12.64
C LEU A 106 10.38 -20.56 -14.00
N LYS A 107 9.67 -20.23 -15.06
CA LYS A 107 10.01 -20.59 -16.44
C LYS A 107 10.60 -19.41 -17.20
N ASP A 108 9.82 -18.34 -17.32
CA ASP A 108 10.15 -17.14 -18.07
C ASP A 108 9.38 -15.92 -17.55
N ALA A 109 9.73 -14.74 -18.06
CA ALA A 109 9.05 -13.50 -17.74
C ALA A 109 7.59 -13.48 -18.19
N ALA A 110 7.27 -14.12 -19.31
CA ALA A 110 5.91 -14.17 -19.85
C ALA A 110 4.95 -14.91 -18.91
N GLN A 111 5.39 -16.00 -18.27
CA GLN A 111 4.63 -16.73 -17.26
C GLN A 111 4.29 -15.83 -16.06
N VAL A 112 5.28 -15.08 -15.56
CA VAL A 112 5.10 -14.19 -14.40
C VAL A 112 4.15 -13.05 -14.75
N ASN A 113 4.32 -12.45 -15.94
CA ASN A 113 3.45 -11.37 -16.43
C ASN A 113 2.01 -11.86 -16.67
N ALA A 114 1.83 -13.03 -17.28
CA ALA A 114 0.50 -13.62 -17.49
C ALA A 114 -0.21 -13.89 -16.16
N TRP A 115 0.52 -14.38 -15.15
CA TRP A 115 -0.04 -14.57 -13.82
C TRP A 115 -0.44 -13.23 -13.19
N CYS A 116 0.43 -12.22 -13.25
CA CYS A 116 0.15 -10.89 -12.68
C CYS A 116 -1.05 -10.23 -13.36
N LYS A 117 -1.11 -10.28 -14.71
CA LYS A 117 -2.23 -9.77 -15.51
C LYS A 117 -3.57 -10.39 -15.07
N ASN A 118 -3.61 -11.71 -14.91
CA ASN A 118 -4.82 -12.42 -14.47
C ASN A 118 -5.20 -12.05 -13.02
N ALA A 119 -4.21 -11.98 -12.13
CA ALA A 119 -4.42 -11.69 -10.71
C ALA A 119 -4.82 -10.23 -10.42
N THR A 120 -4.66 -9.33 -11.39
CA THR A 120 -4.97 -7.90 -11.25
C THR A 120 -6.02 -7.42 -12.26
N HIS A 121 -6.84 -8.32 -12.80
CA HIS A 121 -7.88 -8.00 -13.80
C HIS A 121 -7.37 -7.13 -14.96
N GLU A 122 -6.24 -7.53 -15.53
CA GLU A 122 -5.56 -6.84 -16.64
C GLU A 122 -5.01 -5.43 -16.33
N LYS A 123 -5.08 -4.96 -15.06
CA LYS A 123 -4.59 -3.64 -14.67
C LYS A 123 -3.07 -3.56 -14.62
N ILE A 124 -2.42 -4.70 -14.35
CA ILE A 124 -0.96 -4.81 -14.35
C ILE A 124 -0.57 -5.89 -15.37
N PRO A 125 -0.49 -5.54 -16.65
CA PRO A 125 -0.23 -6.53 -17.72
C PRO A 125 1.23 -7.01 -17.73
N GLU A 126 2.15 -6.20 -17.19
CA GLU A 126 3.58 -6.48 -17.18
C GLU A 126 4.19 -6.04 -15.84
N ILE A 127 4.94 -6.93 -15.19
CA ILE A 127 5.61 -6.67 -13.91
C ILE A 127 7.12 -6.86 -14.00
N ILE A 128 7.59 -7.66 -14.94
CA ILE A 128 9.03 -7.87 -15.25
C ILE A 128 9.27 -7.88 -16.75
N ASP A 129 10.39 -7.29 -17.18
CA ASP A 129 10.78 -7.26 -18.60
C ASP A 129 11.55 -8.54 -18.99
N SER A 130 12.45 -8.98 -18.11
CA SER A 130 13.31 -10.14 -18.37
C SER A 130 13.73 -10.82 -17.06
N LEU A 131 14.20 -12.05 -17.18
CA LEU A 131 14.83 -12.82 -16.11
C LEU A 131 16.31 -13.03 -16.42
N SER A 132 17.14 -13.03 -15.39
CA SER A 132 18.54 -13.39 -15.42
C SER A 132 18.77 -14.81 -14.88
N ASP A 133 19.97 -15.35 -15.07
CA ASP A 133 20.34 -16.64 -14.50
C ASP A 133 20.38 -16.61 -12.95
N ASP A 134 20.65 -15.43 -12.37
CA ASP A 134 20.64 -15.18 -10.93
C ASP A 134 19.24 -15.12 -10.31
N ASP A 135 18.19 -15.01 -11.12
CA ASP A 135 16.79 -15.00 -10.66
C ASP A 135 16.33 -16.44 -10.33
N VAL A 136 16.87 -16.98 -9.23
CA VAL A 136 16.54 -18.34 -8.74
C VAL A 136 15.22 -18.35 -7.98
N MET A 137 14.92 -17.26 -7.25
CA MET A 137 13.67 -17.04 -6.52
C MET A 137 13.24 -15.59 -6.69
N VAL A 138 12.03 -15.38 -7.22
CA VAL A 138 11.42 -14.08 -7.49
C VAL A 138 10.12 -13.95 -6.69
N LEU A 139 10.07 -12.97 -5.82
CA LEU A 139 8.88 -12.62 -5.05
C LEU A 139 8.10 -11.55 -5.81
N ILE A 140 6.84 -11.81 -6.07
CA ILE A 140 5.93 -10.92 -6.78
C ILE A 140 4.82 -10.47 -5.83
N ASN A 141 4.66 -9.16 -5.77
CA ASN A 141 3.60 -8.51 -5.04
C ASN A 141 2.81 -7.61 -6.01
N ALA A 142 1.65 -8.07 -6.42
CA ALA A 142 0.77 -7.36 -7.33
C ALA A 142 -0.57 -7.10 -6.64
N ILE A 143 -1.01 -5.83 -6.61
CA ILE A 143 -2.18 -5.47 -5.82
C ILE A 143 -3.06 -4.51 -6.59
N TYR A 144 -4.34 -4.79 -6.47
CA TYR A 144 -5.41 -4.01 -7.03
C TYR A 144 -6.45 -3.70 -5.96
N PHE A 145 -6.87 -2.45 -5.85
CA PHE A 145 -7.91 -2.02 -4.93
C PHE A 145 -9.10 -1.39 -5.66
N LYS A 146 -10.31 -1.82 -5.27
CA LYS A 146 -11.57 -1.32 -5.81
C LYS A 146 -12.56 -1.07 -4.67
N GLY A 147 -12.65 0.17 -4.21
CA GLY A 147 -13.58 0.57 -3.15
C GLY A 147 -14.56 1.66 -3.62
N ILE A 148 -15.83 1.51 -3.29
CA ILE A 148 -16.87 2.51 -3.56
C ILE A 148 -16.99 3.41 -2.34
N TRP A 149 -16.96 4.75 -2.54
CA TRP A 149 -17.18 5.69 -1.44
C TRP A 149 -18.53 5.50 -0.79
N GLN A 150 -18.60 5.48 0.52
CA GLN A 150 -19.88 5.51 1.24
C GLN A 150 -20.64 6.81 0.95
N LYS A 151 -19.91 7.90 0.76
CA LYS A 151 -20.43 9.19 0.30
C LYS A 151 -19.72 9.58 -0.99
N SER A 152 -20.32 9.27 -2.13
CA SER A 152 -19.75 9.57 -3.45
C SER A 152 -19.78 11.07 -3.74
N PHE A 153 -18.82 11.53 -4.54
CA PHE A 153 -18.78 12.89 -5.03
C PHE A 153 -19.78 13.06 -6.20
N ASP A 154 -20.34 14.25 -6.32
CA ASP A 154 -21.20 14.61 -7.45
C ASP A 154 -20.34 15.05 -8.63
N ILE A 155 -20.39 14.33 -9.75
CA ILE A 155 -19.58 14.62 -10.94
C ILE A 155 -19.85 16.04 -11.49
N ASN A 156 -21.05 16.59 -11.29
CA ASN A 156 -21.39 17.94 -11.70
C ASN A 156 -20.73 19.03 -10.85
N LYS A 157 -20.11 18.66 -9.72
CA LYS A 157 -19.34 19.55 -8.85
C LYS A 157 -17.83 19.36 -9.02
N THR A 158 -17.41 18.51 -9.95
CA THR A 158 -15.99 18.38 -10.32
C THR A 158 -15.62 19.56 -11.23
N PHE A 159 -14.53 20.27 -10.86
CA PHE A 159 -14.02 21.39 -11.63
C PHE A 159 -12.52 21.35 -11.78
N GLU A 160 -11.97 22.05 -12.75
CA GLU A 160 -10.54 22.17 -12.94
C GLU A 160 -9.95 23.26 -12.04
N SER A 161 -8.85 22.95 -11.37
CA SER A 161 -8.09 23.88 -10.53
C SER A 161 -6.62 23.47 -10.48
N ASP A 162 -5.78 24.37 -9.99
CA ASP A 162 -4.35 24.15 -9.88
C ASP A 162 -4.02 23.21 -8.70
N PHE A 163 -3.25 22.16 -9.01
CA PHE A 163 -2.50 21.39 -8.04
C PHE A 163 -1.04 21.84 -8.08
N MET A 164 -0.49 22.20 -6.94
CA MET A 164 0.90 22.62 -6.84
C MET A 164 1.80 21.40 -6.66
N ASN A 165 2.50 21.03 -7.72
CA ASN A 165 3.44 19.90 -7.70
C ASN A 165 4.63 20.17 -6.75
N PHE A 166 5.37 19.12 -6.39
CA PHE A 166 6.53 19.22 -5.48
C PHE A 166 7.62 20.20 -5.99
N ASN A 167 7.78 20.35 -7.32
CA ASN A 167 8.70 21.28 -7.96
C ASN A 167 8.17 22.74 -7.99
N LYS A 168 7.03 22.99 -7.32
CA LYS A 168 6.31 24.27 -7.25
C LYS A 168 5.70 24.74 -8.58
N GLU A 169 5.57 23.84 -9.55
CA GLU A 169 4.87 24.13 -10.80
C GLU A 169 3.38 23.76 -10.64
N PRO A 170 2.45 24.69 -10.90
CA PRO A 170 1.04 24.39 -10.90
C PRO A 170 0.66 23.53 -12.11
N LYS A 171 -0.24 22.58 -11.90
CA LYS A 171 -0.84 21.78 -12.97
C LYS A 171 -2.35 21.80 -12.84
N LEU A 172 -3.04 22.12 -13.91
CA LEU A 172 -4.50 22.09 -13.95
C LEU A 172 -5.01 20.65 -13.92
N VAL A 173 -5.76 20.30 -12.90
CA VAL A 173 -6.33 18.97 -12.69
C VAL A 173 -7.78 19.04 -12.24
N LYS A 174 -8.53 17.95 -12.38
CA LYS A 174 -9.94 17.87 -11.95
C LYS A 174 -10.04 17.60 -10.46
N PHE A 175 -10.72 18.49 -9.73
CA PHE A 175 -11.03 18.35 -8.31
C PHE A 175 -12.48 17.94 -8.10
N MET A 176 -12.68 16.84 -7.41
CA MET A 176 -13.97 16.38 -6.91
C MET A 176 -14.33 17.15 -5.64
N ASN A 177 -15.60 17.57 -5.52
CA ASN A 177 -16.03 18.41 -4.40
C ASN A 177 -17.25 17.82 -3.69
N ILE A 178 -17.20 17.86 -2.36
CA ILE A 178 -18.29 17.43 -1.50
C ILE A 178 -18.33 18.27 -0.22
N THR A 179 -19.53 18.52 0.31
CA THR A 179 -19.69 19.14 1.63
C THR A 179 -20.54 18.21 2.48
N GLU A 180 -19.86 17.43 3.33
CA GLU A 180 -20.46 16.38 4.15
C GLU A 180 -19.74 16.24 5.49
N SER A 181 -20.31 15.43 6.40
CA SER A 181 -19.68 15.11 7.68
C SER A 181 -18.69 13.97 7.53
N PHE A 182 -17.45 14.20 7.94
CA PHE A 182 -16.32 13.27 7.93
C PHE A 182 -15.59 13.30 9.27
N GLY A 183 -14.82 12.26 9.56
CA GLY A 183 -13.78 12.34 10.57
C GLY A 183 -12.71 13.33 10.11
N TYR A 184 -12.55 14.44 10.82
CA TYR A 184 -11.67 15.54 10.45
C TYR A 184 -10.85 16.02 11.64
N PHE A 185 -9.58 16.33 11.38
CA PHE A 185 -8.66 16.97 12.33
C PHE A 185 -7.81 18.01 11.60
N GLU A 186 -7.50 19.08 12.29
CA GLU A 186 -6.62 20.15 11.82
C GLU A 186 -5.84 20.75 12.98
N ASP A 187 -4.56 21.01 12.76
CA ASP A 187 -3.68 21.77 13.64
C ASP A 187 -2.76 22.71 12.83
N GLU A 188 -1.71 23.21 13.47
CA GLU A 188 -0.74 24.11 12.82
C GLU A 188 0.14 23.40 11.79
N GLU A 189 0.26 22.06 11.83
CA GLU A 189 1.15 21.29 10.98
C GLU A 189 0.42 20.66 9.76
N LEU A 190 -0.86 20.26 9.92
CA LEU A 190 -1.56 19.48 8.91
C LEU A 190 -3.09 19.59 9.00
N GLN A 191 -3.76 19.15 7.94
CA GLN A 191 -5.16 18.74 7.94
C GLN A 191 -5.24 17.23 7.67
N ALA A 192 -6.19 16.54 8.31
CA ALA A 192 -6.44 15.12 8.11
C ALA A 192 -7.93 14.83 7.99
N ILE A 193 -8.31 13.93 7.07
CA ILE A 193 -9.69 13.54 6.84
C ILE A 193 -9.80 12.05 6.57
N SER A 194 -10.91 11.44 7.00
CA SER A 194 -11.21 10.03 6.80
C SER A 194 -12.50 9.84 6.02
N LEU A 195 -12.41 9.14 4.88
CA LEU A 195 -13.54 8.80 3.99
C LEU A 195 -13.80 7.29 4.07
N ASN A 196 -15.03 6.90 4.40
CA ASN A 196 -15.38 5.48 4.45
C ASN A 196 -15.67 4.93 3.06
N TYR A 197 -15.27 3.67 2.85
CA TYR A 197 -15.79 2.84 1.76
C TYR A 197 -17.07 2.12 2.19
N THR A 198 -17.82 1.60 1.24
CA THR A 198 -19.10 0.89 1.50
C THR A 198 -18.91 -0.50 2.05
N SER A 199 -17.74 -1.08 1.88
CA SER A 199 -17.43 -2.46 2.26
C SER A 199 -16.16 -2.57 3.11
N ASP A 200 -16.03 -3.68 3.81
CA ASP A 200 -14.81 -4.18 4.45
C ASP A 200 -14.28 -3.30 5.60
N ASN A 201 -15.11 -2.45 6.22
CA ASN A 201 -14.67 -1.50 7.27
C ASN A 201 -13.38 -0.75 6.88
N MET A 202 -13.23 -0.47 5.57
CA MET A 202 -12.08 0.23 5.03
C MET A 202 -12.34 1.72 4.92
N ARG A 203 -11.26 2.49 5.06
CA ARG A 203 -11.28 3.95 4.93
C ARG A 203 -10.08 4.44 4.14
N ALA A 204 -10.31 5.47 3.32
CA ALA A 204 -9.22 6.33 2.86
C ALA A 204 -8.95 7.37 3.96
N PHE A 205 -7.70 7.47 4.36
CA PHE A 205 -7.21 8.46 5.31
C PHE A 205 -6.22 9.37 4.58
N ILE A 206 -6.56 10.65 4.49
CA ILE A 206 -5.78 11.64 3.77
C ILE A 206 -5.13 12.55 4.78
N ILE A 207 -3.81 12.72 4.68
CA ILE A 207 -3.02 13.67 5.46
C ILE A 207 -2.46 14.70 4.49
N LEU A 208 -2.80 15.95 4.72
CA LEU A 208 -2.33 17.11 3.99
C LEU A 208 -1.45 17.96 4.92
N PRO A 209 -0.11 17.81 4.89
CA PRO A 209 0.79 18.70 5.61
C PRO A 209 0.64 20.13 5.13
N LYS A 210 1.03 21.13 5.91
CA LYS A 210 1.02 22.52 5.44
C LYS A 210 1.87 22.69 4.18
N LYS A 211 1.50 23.63 3.32
CA LYS A 211 2.03 23.82 1.96
C LYS A 211 3.57 24.02 1.90
N GLU A 212 4.15 24.55 2.96
CA GLU A 212 5.60 24.77 3.08
C GLU A 212 6.37 23.52 3.50
N THR A 213 5.66 22.47 3.92
CA THR A 213 6.26 21.22 4.41
C THR A 213 6.67 20.34 3.22
N ASP A 214 7.93 19.93 3.16
CA ASP A 214 8.37 18.89 2.23
C ASP A 214 7.74 17.55 2.65
N ILE A 215 6.92 16.98 1.77
CA ILE A 215 6.21 15.73 2.02
C ILE A 215 7.17 14.55 2.29
N ASN A 216 8.37 14.57 1.68
CA ASN A 216 9.36 13.52 1.89
C ASN A 216 9.96 13.60 3.29
N ILE A 217 10.21 14.81 3.79
CA ILE A 217 10.67 15.04 5.17
C ILE A 217 9.57 14.64 6.14
N TYR A 218 8.32 15.02 5.87
CA TYR A 218 7.18 14.66 6.69
C TYR A 218 7.05 13.12 6.84
N ILE A 219 7.13 12.38 5.72
CA ILE A 219 7.06 10.91 5.72
C ILE A 219 8.20 10.32 6.56
N GLN A 220 9.43 10.84 6.42
CA GLN A 220 10.58 10.33 7.19
C GLN A 220 10.45 10.58 8.70
N SER A 221 9.77 11.65 9.10
CA SER A 221 9.52 11.99 10.51
C SER A 221 8.28 11.33 11.11
N LEU A 222 7.40 10.74 10.27
CA LEU A 222 6.18 10.13 10.72
C LEU A 222 6.47 8.85 11.52
N THR A 223 5.95 8.79 12.74
CA THR A 223 6.01 7.58 13.59
C THR A 223 4.62 6.93 13.67
N LEU A 224 4.57 5.65 14.05
CA LEU A 224 3.28 4.97 14.28
C LEU A 224 2.46 5.65 15.38
N GLU A 225 3.13 6.13 16.42
CA GLU A 225 2.49 6.85 17.52
C GLU A 225 1.80 8.11 16.97
N LYS A 226 2.52 8.95 16.20
CA LYS A 226 1.96 10.15 15.58
C LYS A 226 0.82 9.81 14.62
N TYR A 227 0.95 8.76 13.82
CA TYR A 227 -0.11 8.28 12.92
C TYR A 227 -1.39 7.93 13.68
N TYR A 228 -1.29 7.11 14.74
CA TYR A 228 -2.46 6.75 15.54
C TYR A 228 -2.99 7.91 16.40
N GLU A 229 -2.12 8.84 16.79
CA GLU A 229 -2.53 10.05 17.50
C GLU A 229 -3.42 10.94 16.62
N ILE A 230 -3.04 11.13 15.34
CA ILE A 230 -3.87 11.87 14.37
C ILE A 230 -5.21 11.16 14.19
N LEU A 231 -5.22 9.82 14.02
CA LEU A 231 -6.45 9.04 13.88
C LEU A 231 -7.39 9.19 15.09
N LYS A 232 -6.85 9.23 16.31
CA LYS A 232 -7.65 9.40 17.54
C LYS A 232 -8.23 10.81 17.69
N LYS A 233 -7.60 11.83 17.09
CA LYS A 233 -8.05 13.23 17.10
C LYS A 233 -9.11 13.54 16.05
N LEU A 234 -9.43 12.59 15.16
CA LEU A 234 -10.49 12.79 14.18
C LEU A 234 -11.85 12.94 14.88
N GLU A 235 -12.49 14.06 14.64
CA GLU A 235 -13.85 14.36 15.11
C GLU A 235 -14.82 14.43 13.94
N ASN A 236 -16.06 14.02 14.15
CA ASN A 236 -17.07 14.10 13.09
C ASN A 236 -17.46 15.57 12.85
N LYS A 237 -16.94 16.17 11.80
CA LYS A 237 -17.19 17.57 11.41
C LYS A 237 -17.74 17.64 9.98
N LYS A 238 -18.62 18.61 9.73
CA LYS A 238 -19.04 18.95 8.39
C LYS A 238 -17.93 19.76 7.74
N VAL A 239 -17.39 19.25 6.61
CA VAL A 239 -16.21 19.78 5.92
C VAL A 239 -16.56 20.11 4.47
N ILE A 240 -16.09 21.24 3.98
CA ILE A 240 -16.04 21.54 2.54
C ILE A 240 -14.74 20.91 2.03
N PHE A 241 -14.87 19.80 1.31
CA PHE A 241 -13.74 18.97 0.94
C PHE A 241 -13.55 18.89 -0.57
N SER A 242 -12.32 19.11 -1.02
CA SER A 242 -11.90 18.99 -2.41
C SER A 242 -10.71 18.07 -2.55
N LEU A 243 -10.84 17.03 -3.38
CA LEU A 243 -9.80 16.03 -3.64
C LEU A 243 -9.54 15.96 -5.16
N PRO A 244 -8.29 16.05 -5.62
CA PRO A 244 -7.99 15.84 -7.04
C PRO A 244 -8.30 14.41 -7.46
N LYS A 245 -8.74 14.22 -8.69
CA LYS A 245 -8.75 12.90 -9.35
C LYS A 245 -7.33 12.52 -9.68
N PHE A 246 -6.95 11.27 -9.43
CA PHE A 246 -5.61 10.80 -9.75
C PHE A 246 -5.58 9.31 -10.06
N GLU A 247 -4.61 8.93 -10.85
CA GLU A 247 -4.24 7.56 -11.15
C GLU A 247 -2.76 7.36 -10.88
N ILE A 248 -2.41 6.26 -10.22
CA ILE A 248 -1.02 5.88 -9.98
C ILE A 248 -0.81 4.47 -10.48
N ASN A 249 0.19 4.32 -11.34
CA ASN A 249 0.77 3.03 -11.71
C ASN A 249 2.22 3.06 -11.22
N PHE A 250 2.51 2.32 -10.16
CA PHE A 250 3.81 2.32 -9.52
C PHE A 250 4.42 0.93 -9.52
N GLY A 251 5.70 0.85 -9.84
CA GLY A 251 6.48 -0.40 -9.79
C GLY A 251 7.87 -0.13 -9.24
N GLU A 252 8.35 -1.03 -8.38
CA GLU A 252 9.67 -0.90 -7.76
C GLU A 252 10.26 -2.28 -7.43
N GLU A 253 11.59 -2.40 -7.53
CA GLU A 253 12.35 -3.51 -6.97
C GLU A 253 12.77 -3.20 -5.54
N LEU A 254 12.30 -4.01 -4.59
CA LEU A 254 12.42 -3.73 -3.16
C LEU A 254 13.70 -4.23 -2.51
N LYS A 255 14.58 -4.94 -3.25
CA LYS A 255 15.86 -5.45 -2.71
C LYS A 255 16.69 -4.35 -2.05
N PRO A 256 16.89 -3.15 -2.65
CA PRO A 256 17.64 -2.08 -1.97
C PRO A 256 17.00 -1.64 -0.64
N CYS A 257 15.67 -1.58 -0.58
CA CYS A 257 14.94 -1.21 0.64
C CYS A 257 15.13 -2.24 1.74
N PHE A 258 15.09 -3.53 1.42
CA PHE A 258 15.29 -4.59 2.40
C PHE A 258 16.74 -4.67 2.86
N ILE A 259 17.72 -4.41 1.99
CA ILE A 259 19.13 -4.28 2.38
C ILE A 259 19.31 -3.14 3.39
N SER A 260 18.67 -2.00 3.14
CA SER A 260 18.67 -0.85 4.08
C SER A 260 18.03 -1.20 5.43
N LEU A 261 17.04 -2.08 5.45
CA LEU A 261 16.41 -2.60 6.68
C LEU A 261 17.23 -3.70 7.37
N GLY A 262 18.42 -4.04 6.85
CA GLY A 262 19.33 -5.04 7.43
C GLY A 262 19.19 -6.46 6.90
N MET A 263 18.31 -6.72 5.93
CA MET A 263 18.14 -8.02 5.29
C MET A 263 19.16 -8.17 4.15
N VAL A 264 20.41 -8.51 4.47
CA VAL A 264 21.52 -8.55 3.51
C VAL A 264 21.78 -9.95 2.99
N ASP A 265 21.95 -10.92 3.91
CA ASP A 265 22.39 -12.28 3.57
C ASP A 265 21.41 -12.98 2.60
N ALA A 266 20.12 -12.74 2.74
CA ALA A 266 19.06 -13.31 1.90
C ALA A 266 19.25 -13.09 0.38
N PHE A 267 20.02 -12.06 -0.01
CA PHE A 267 20.27 -11.68 -1.41
C PHE A 267 21.67 -12.07 -1.90
N THR A 268 22.48 -12.73 -1.08
CA THR A 268 23.88 -13.08 -1.37
C THR A 268 24.10 -14.58 -1.33
N ASN A 269 25.32 -15.02 -1.64
CA ASN A 269 25.70 -16.43 -1.51
C ASN A 269 25.81 -16.89 -0.04
N ALA A 270 25.69 -15.97 0.94
CA ALA A 270 25.60 -16.30 2.36
C ALA A 270 24.17 -16.63 2.80
N ALA A 271 23.18 -16.58 1.88
CA ALA A 271 21.79 -16.90 2.18
C ALA A 271 21.64 -18.33 2.68
N ASP A 272 20.83 -18.49 3.72
CA ASP A 272 20.43 -19.79 4.24
C ASP A 272 18.91 -19.96 4.14
N PHE A 273 18.48 -20.68 3.09
CA PHE A 273 17.11 -21.10 2.86
C PHE A 273 16.98 -22.64 2.93
N SER A 274 17.75 -23.27 3.81
CA SER A 274 17.75 -24.73 4.00
C SER A 274 16.39 -25.31 4.41
N ALA A 275 15.52 -24.49 5.04
CA ALA A 275 14.14 -24.90 5.33
C ALA A 275 13.20 -24.82 4.11
N MET A 276 13.66 -24.27 2.97
CA MET A 276 12.93 -24.25 1.69
C MET A 276 13.53 -25.26 0.69
N LYS A 277 14.87 -25.40 0.66
CA LYS A 277 15.60 -26.32 -0.21
C LYS A 277 16.83 -26.86 0.54
N ALA A 278 16.90 -28.15 0.72
CA ALA A 278 17.85 -28.81 1.63
C ALA A 278 19.35 -28.58 1.29
N ASP A 279 19.69 -28.37 0.00
CA ASP A 279 21.07 -28.13 -0.43
C ASP A 279 21.56 -26.68 -0.22
N ASN A 280 20.70 -25.82 0.30
CA ASN A 280 20.97 -24.41 0.62
C ASN A 280 21.65 -23.60 -0.50
N SER A 281 21.36 -23.93 -1.77
CA SER A 281 21.99 -23.30 -2.94
C SER A 281 21.20 -22.11 -3.50
N ILE A 282 20.30 -21.50 -2.69
CA ILE A 282 19.35 -20.52 -3.19
C ILE A 282 19.43 -19.20 -2.42
N LYS A 283 19.12 -18.13 -3.14
CA LYS A 283 18.98 -16.76 -2.62
C LYS A 283 17.76 -16.10 -3.25
N ILE A 284 17.28 -15.01 -2.66
CA ILE A 284 16.29 -14.16 -3.28
C ILE A 284 16.97 -13.39 -4.41
N GLY A 285 16.53 -13.60 -5.64
CA GLY A 285 16.95 -12.83 -6.81
C GLY A 285 16.34 -11.43 -6.77
N ARG A 286 15.02 -11.36 -6.74
CA ARG A 286 14.25 -10.09 -6.81
C ARG A 286 13.04 -10.12 -5.88
N ILE A 287 12.66 -8.93 -5.39
CA ILE A 287 11.36 -8.67 -4.75
C ILE A 287 10.72 -7.53 -5.53
N ILE A 288 9.69 -7.83 -6.31
CA ILE A 288 9.08 -6.89 -7.23
C ILE A 288 7.68 -6.52 -6.75
N LEU A 289 7.45 -5.23 -6.58
CA LEU A 289 6.17 -4.62 -6.30
C LEU A 289 5.63 -3.96 -7.56
N LYS A 290 4.35 -4.17 -7.84
CA LYS A 290 3.61 -3.33 -8.77
C LYS A 290 2.20 -3.10 -8.27
N THR A 291 1.76 -1.84 -8.29
CA THR A 291 0.48 -1.40 -7.75
C THR A 291 -0.23 -0.48 -8.74
N PHE A 292 -1.55 -0.55 -8.74
CA PHE A 292 -2.40 0.33 -9.52
C PHE A 292 -3.53 0.87 -8.64
N ILE A 293 -3.80 2.17 -8.72
CA ILE A 293 -4.96 2.82 -8.11
C ILE A 293 -5.49 3.92 -9.02
N ASN A 294 -6.81 4.03 -9.10
CA ASN A 294 -7.50 5.13 -9.74
C ASN A 294 -8.55 5.68 -8.76
N VAL A 295 -8.50 6.97 -8.45
CA VAL A 295 -9.41 7.65 -7.52
C VAL A 295 -10.27 8.63 -8.27
N ASP A 296 -11.59 8.39 -8.22
CA ASP A 296 -12.62 9.20 -8.88
C ASP A 296 -13.83 9.49 -7.98
N GLU A 297 -14.87 10.10 -8.55
CA GLU A 297 -16.07 10.54 -7.83
C GLU A 297 -16.85 9.40 -7.16
N LYS A 298 -16.76 8.19 -7.70
CA LYS A 298 -17.49 7.02 -7.20
C LYS A 298 -16.72 6.25 -6.13
N GLY A 299 -15.39 6.36 -6.17
CA GLY A 299 -14.53 5.59 -5.29
C GLY A 299 -13.10 5.49 -5.78
N THR A 300 -12.51 4.39 -5.39
CA THR A 300 -11.27 3.89 -5.94
C THR A 300 -11.66 2.79 -6.92
N GLU A 301 -11.61 3.10 -8.20
CA GLU A 301 -12.01 2.26 -9.33
C GLU A 301 -13.43 1.64 -9.28
N ALA A 302 -14.47 2.46 -9.48
CA ALA A 302 -15.86 2.02 -9.52
C ALA A 302 -16.53 2.27 -10.87
N ALA A 303 -17.18 1.24 -11.42
CA ALA A 303 -18.01 1.32 -12.60
C ALA A 303 -19.49 1.08 -12.23
N ALA A 304 -20.26 2.14 -11.96
CA ALA A 304 -21.74 2.20 -12.10
C ALA A 304 -22.29 3.54 -11.63
N ALA A 305 -23.32 4.05 -12.31
CA ALA A 305 -23.94 5.35 -12.01
C ALA A 305 -25.04 5.21 -10.94
N THR A 306 -24.95 6.02 -9.89
CA THR A 306 -26.10 6.23 -8.98
C THR A 306 -26.40 7.72 -8.94
N ALA A 307 -27.65 8.09 -9.24
CA ALA A 307 -28.10 9.49 -9.23
C ALA A 307 -28.33 9.97 -7.79
N VAL A 308 -27.71 11.08 -7.43
CA VAL A 308 -27.91 11.75 -6.13
C VAL A 308 -28.94 12.87 -6.29
N VAL A 309 -30.00 12.85 -5.49
CA VAL A 309 -31.04 13.88 -5.46
C VAL A 309 -30.57 15.06 -4.62
N MET A 310 -30.48 16.24 -5.23
CA MET A 310 -30.10 17.50 -4.57
C MET A 310 -31.27 18.09 -3.76
N ARG A 311 -31.00 18.45 -2.50
CA ARG A 311 -31.87 19.33 -1.70
C ARG A 311 -31.23 20.72 -1.57
N LYS A 312 -31.93 21.77 -1.94
CA LYS A 312 -31.53 23.16 -1.69
C LYS A 312 -31.55 23.43 -0.19
N LYS A 313 -30.46 23.94 0.35
CA LYS A 313 -30.38 24.49 1.73
C LYS A 313 -30.17 26.00 1.67
N CYS A 314 -30.88 26.73 2.54
CA CYS A 314 -30.70 28.17 2.76
C CYS A 314 -29.30 28.47 3.28
N MET A 315 -28.69 29.53 2.74
CA MET A 315 -27.37 30.02 3.13
C MET A 315 -27.44 30.66 4.53
N ARG A 316 -26.82 29.99 5.52
CA ARG A 316 -26.29 30.63 6.72
C ARG A 316 -24.80 30.86 6.50
N PRO A 317 -24.14 31.83 7.19
CA PRO A 317 -22.68 31.94 7.15
C PRO A 317 -22.08 30.57 7.48
N ASN A 318 -21.29 30.04 6.58
CA ASN A 318 -20.77 28.68 6.70
C ASN A 318 -19.41 28.75 7.37
N ASN A 319 -19.34 28.38 8.67
CA ASN A 319 -18.09 28.25 9.42
C ASN A 319 -17.51 26.83 9.32
N ASP A 320 -17.98 26.02 8.35
CA ASP A 320 -17.47 24.67 8.13
C ASP A 320 -15.97 24.75 7.73
N PRO A 321 -15.06 23.93 8.27
CA PRO A 321 -13.69 23.88 7.84
C PRO A 321 -13.57 23.53 6.35
N VAL A 322 -12.55 24.08 5.70
CA VAL A 322 -12.24 23.85 4.28
C VAL A 322 -10.96 23.06 4.18
N MET A 323 -11.02 21.91 3.51
CA MET A 323 -9.83 21.13 3.15
C MET A 323 -9.75 21.00 1.64
N ASN A 324 -8.78 21.71 1.04
CA ASN A 324 -8.49 21.63 -0.39
C ASN A 324 -7.15 20.94 -0.60
N VAL A 325 -7.18 19.72 -1.12
CA VAL A 325 -5.98 18.87 -1.31
C VAL A 325 -5.27 19.28 -2.61
N ASN A 326 -4.67 20.48 -2.61
CA ASN A 326 -4.11 21.12 -3.80
C ASN A 326 -2.56 21.17 -3.84
N HIS A 327 -1.90 20.39 -3.01
CA HIS A 327 -0.44 20.25 -2.96
C HIS A 327 -0.08 18.85 -2.43
N PRO A 328 1.19 18.45 -2.37
CA PRO A 328 1.59 17.09 -2.01
C PRO A 328 0.97 16.57 -0.71
N PHE A 329 0.44 15.34 -0.77
CA PHE A 329 -0.30 14.74 0.33
C PHE A 329 -0.08 13.22 0.42
N LEU A 330 -0.45 12.65 1.57
CA LEU A 330 -0.55 11.21 1.78
C LEU A 330 -1.99 10.74 1.57
N PHE A 331 -2.12 9.61 0.89
CA PHE A 331 -3.38 8.89 0.72
C PHE A 331 -3.18 7.46 1.19
N ILE A 332 -3.81 7.12 2.33
CA ILE A 332 -3.64 5.83 2.99
C ILE A 332 -4.98 5.09 2.98
N ILE A 333 -5.00 3.84 2.53
CA ILE A 333 -6.15 2.96 2.69
C ILE A 333 -5.88 2.04 3.87
N ARG A 334 -6.77 2.07 4.84
CA ARG A 334 -6.67 1.25 6.06
C ARG A 334 -7.91 0.39 6.27
N ALA A 335 -7.72 -0.74 6.94
CA ALA A 335 -8.81 -1.61 7.39
C ALA A 335 -8.89 -1.57 8.92
N ASP A 336 -10.05 -1.19 9.45
CA ASP A 336 -10.25 -1.04 10.89
C ASP A 336 -10.28 -2.38 11.66
N ASP A 337 -10.55 -3.48 10.97
CA ASP A 337 -10.61 -4.82 11.54
C ASP A 337 -9.23 -5.48 11.71
N LEU A 338 -8.18 -4.85 11.22
CA LEU A 338 -6.80 -5.34 11.36
C LEU A 338 -6.14 -4.82 12.65
N PRO A 339 -5.23 -5.61 13.24
CA PRO A 339 -4.48 -5.16 14.40
C PRO A 339 -3.64 -3.92 14.11
N SER A 340 -3.45 -3.08 15.11
CA SER A 340 -2.55 -1.92 15.04
C SER A 340 -1.14 -2.33 14.59
N GLY A 341 -0.61 -1.64 13.59
CA GLY A 341 0.68 -1.96 12.95
C GLY A 341 0.55 -2.88 11.75
N HIS A 342 -0.68 -3.38 11.44
CA HIS A 342 -1.01 -4.14 10.24
C HIS A 342 -2.18 -3.56 9.46
N ASP A 343 -2.77 -2.47 9.95
CA ASP A 343 -3.99 -1.85 9.44
C ASP A 343 -3.79 -1.00 8.17
N ILE A 344 -2.56 -0.64 7.81
CA ILE A 344 -2.25 0.08 6.58
C ILE A 344 -2.20 -0.91 5.40
N LEU A 345 -3.28 -0.98 4.63
CA LEU A 345 -3.34 -1.81 3.43
C LEU A 345 -2.53 -1.18 2.28
N PHE A 346 -2.71 0.13 2.08
CA PHE A 346 -1.97 0.91 1.09
C PHE A 346 -1.52 2.23 1.68
N ALA A 347 -0.32 2.62 1.32
CA ALA A 347 0.24 3.93 1.61
C ALA A 347 0.71 4.56 0.29
N SER A 348 0.21 5.75 0.01
CA SER A 348 0.55 6.49 -1.20
C SER A 348 1.03 7.88 -0.84
N LYS A 349 2.04 8.33 -1.57
CA LYS A 349 2.49 9.72 -1.61
C LYS A 349 2.15 10.28 -2.99
N ILE A 350 1.43 11.37 -3.03
CA ILE A 350 1.11 12.10 -4.25
C ILE A 350 1.90 13.41 -4.23
N GLU A 351 2.89 13.53 -5.11
CA GLU A 351 3.78 14.69 -5.24
C GLU A 351 3.53 15.48 -6.51
N ALA A 352 2.97 14.84 -7.53
CA ALA A 352 2.72 15.47 -8.83
C ALA A 352 1.47 14.85 -9.48
N LEU A 353 0.68 15.68 -10.17
CA LEU A 353 -0.52 15.24 -10.90
C LEU A 353 -0.51 15.78 -12.32
#